data_1fafa968c2383ed2f96389db6e455f18
#
_entry.id   1fafa968c2383ed2f96389db6e455f18
#
_cell.length_a   1.000
_cell.length_b   1.000
_cell.length_c   1.000
_cell.angle_alpha   90.00
_cell.angle_beta   90.00
_cell.angle_gamma   90.00
#
_symmetry.space_group_name_H-M   'P 1'
#
loop_
_entity.id
_entity.type
_entity.pdbx_description
1 polymer ?
#
loop_
_entity_poly.entity_id
_entity_poly.type
_entity_poly.pdbx_seq_one_letter_code
_entity_poly.pdbx_strand_id
1 'polypeptide(L)'
;CSDNHRNKEWKTKMIKPVPPPELIIQDELHLISGPLGTLVGLYETAVDCLCIHNKIKPKIIASTATVKNSDNQIKWLFARNKSKIFPPQAFDFGETYFSKVIPEKAGKIHLGVCATSVGGYTVDARIAAVILRKVRYLIENKDKFGFTTKGLDPYYTLVSYYNTIKNIGAAWNMYDDSVPNFMGTIRKKFEENSSKEPEPILEKEELTGRIDAGKIPAVLSALEVPIDKEFCKCDDSIREKQDKEICDVCKKSTSRPLDALLCTNM
;
A
#
# COMPACT_ATOMS: atom_id res chain seq x y z
N CYS A 1 34.49 -4.32 -7.04
CA CYS A 1 33.49 -5.24 -6.47
C CYS A 1 34.22 -6.46 -5.93
N SER A 2 34.19 -6.67 -4.63
CA SER A 2 34.85 -7.81 -4.00
C SER A 2 34.02 -9.09 -4.16
N ASP A 3 34.67 -10.18 -4.59
CA ASP A 3 34.06 -11.50 -4.83
C ASP A 3 33.52 -12.21 -3.56
N ASN A 4 33.19 -11.48 -2.53
CA ASN A 4 32.80 -12.02 -1.21
C ASN A 4 31.31 -12.36 -1.10
N HIS A 5 30.61 -12.62 -2.19
CA HIS A 5 29.24 -13.13 -2.12
C HIS A 5 29.25 -14.65 -1.90
N ARG A 6 28.77 -15.07 -0.73
CA ARG A 6 28.63 -16.48 -0.33
C ARG A 6 27.70 -17.29 -1.24
N ASN A 7 26.98 -16.68 -2.14
CA ASN A 7 26.07 -17.35 -3.06
C ASN A 7 26.75 -17.57 -4.42
N LYS A 8 27.04 -18.83 -4.77
CA LYS A 8 27.70 -19.22 -6.04
C LYS A 8 26.94 -18.78 -7.29
N GLU A 9 25.67 -18.43 -7.18
CA GLU A 9 24.81 -17.99 -8.28
C GLU A 9 25.03 -16.51 -8.68
N TRP A 10 25.59 -15.71 -7.78
CA TRP A 10 25.75 -14.25 -7.98
C TRP A 10 27.18 -13.87 -8.28
N LYS A 11 27.71 -14.34 -9.41
CA LYS A 11 29.05 -13.99 -9.87
C LYS A 11 29.01 -12.82 -10.84
N THR A 12 29.86 -11.84 -10.60
CA THR A 12 30.13 -10.78 -11.58
C THR A 12 30.77 -11.38 -12.83
N LYS A 13 30.16 -11.18 -13.99
CA LYS A 13 30.70 -11.61 -15.28
C LYS A 13 31.08 -10.40 -16.12
N MET A 14 32.24 -10.48 -16.78
CA MET A 14 32.57 -9.51 -17.82
C MET A 14 31.68 -9.77 -19.02
N ILE A 15 30.95 -8.74 -19.45
CA ILE A 15 30.11 -8.78 -20.64
C ILE A 15 30.68 -7.81 -21.69
N LYS A 16 30.33 -8.02 -22.97
CA LYS A 16 30.61 -7.04 -24.02
C LYS A 16 29.86 -5.73 -23.73
N PRO A 17 30.39 -4.57 -24.16
CA PRO A 17 29.66 -3.31 -24.03
C PRO A 17 28.22 -3.44 -24.56
N VAL A 18 27.26 -3.07 -23.75
CA VAL A 18 25.84 -3.06 -24.13
C VAL A 18 25.53 -1.69 -24.75
N PRO A 19 24.77 -1.62 -25.86
CA PRO A 19 24.34 -0.34 -26.40
C PRO A 19 23.52 0.44 -25.34
N PRO A 20 23.55 1.78 -25.38
CA PRO A 20 22.77 2.59 -24.45
C PRO A 20 21.26 2.34 -24.63
N PRO A 21 20.44 2.59 -23.60
CA PRO A 21 19.00 2.39 -23.67
C PRO A 21 18.36 3.33 -24.70
N GLU A 22 17.40 2.81 -25.45
CA GLU A 22 16.60 3.58 -26.41
C GLU A 22 15.30 4.12 -25.78
N LEU A 23 14.96 3.68 -24.59
CA LEU A 23 13.80 4.08 -23.82
C LEU A 23 14.18 4.42 -22.39
N ILE A 24 13.73 5.58 -21.94
CA ILE A 24 13.81 6.03 -20.54
C ILE A 24 12.38 6.16 -20.01
N ILE A 25 12.09 5.55 -18.87
CA ILE A 25 10.81 5.66 -18.16
C ILE A 25 11.06 6.46 -16.88
N GLN A 26 10.41 7.61 -16.77
CA GLN A 26 10.48 8.50 -15.61
C GLN A 26 9.14 8.49 -14.90
N ASP A 27 9.13 7.99 -13.66
CA ASP A 27 7.94 8.01 -12.82
C ASP A 27 7.89 9.26 -11.94
N GLU A 28 6.67 9.64 -11.51
CA GLU A 28 6.41 10.75 -10.58
C GLU A 28 7.03 12.09 -11.04
N LEU A 29 6.90 12.44 -12.31
CA LEU A 29 7.49 13.65 -12.90
C LEU A 29 7.14 14.93 -12.12
N HIS A 30 5.98 15.00 -11.46
CA HIS A 30 5.53 16.17 -10.70
C HIS A 30 6.37 16.46 -9.44
N LEU A 31 7.12 15.48 -8.93
CA LEU A 31 8.04 15.68 -7.82
C LEU A 31 9.31 16.44 -8.23
N ILE A 32 9.61 16.48 -9.52
CA ILE A 32 10.78 17.16 -10.05
C ILE A 32 10.46 18.65 -10.24
N SER A 33 10.62 19.42 -9.16
CA SER A 33 10.34 20.87 -9.15
C SER A 33 11.29 21.64 -8.23
N GLY A 34 11.35 22.94 -8.37
CA GLY A 34 12.19 23.81 -7.55
C GLY A 34 13.68 23.46 -7.57
N PRO A 35 14.40 23.53 -6.43
CA PRO A 35 15.83 23.20 -6.35
C PRO A 35 16.15 21.76 -6.79
N LEU A 36 15.28 20.80 -6.47
CA LEU A 36 15.43 19.42 -6.93
C LEU A 36 15.39 19.34 -8.45
N GLY A 37 14.50 20.12 -9.10
CA GLY A 37 14.40 20.18 -10.55
C GLY A 37 15.69 20.60 -11.25
N THR A 38 16.45 21.52 -10.64
CA THR A 38 17.76 21.95 -11.17
C THR A 38 18.77 20.80 -11.13
N LEU A 39 18.89 20.11 -9.99
CA LEU A 39 19.82 18.98 -9.85
C LEU A 39 19.46 17.82 -10.80
N VAL A 40 18.17 17.48 -10.87
CA VAL A 40 17.67 16.43 -11.76
C VAL A 40 17.90 16.82 -13.23
N GLY A 41 17.70 18.09 -13.61
CA GLY A 41 17.97 18.56 -14.97
C GLY A 41 19.43 18.37 -15.40
N LEU A 42 20.39 18.59 -14.49
CA LEU A 42 21.81 18.30 -14.75
C LEU A 42 22.05 16.80 -14.91
N TYR A 43 21.45 15.98 -14.03
CA TYR A 43 21.55 14.53 -14.11
C TYR A 43 20.93 13.99 -15.41
N GLU A 44 19.72 14.42 -15.75
CA GLU A 44 19.04 14.03 -16.99
C GLU A 44 19.82 14.43 -18.24
N THR A 45 20.47 15.60 -18.22
CA THR A 45 21.36 16.02 -19.32
C THR A 45 22.52 15.05 -19.48
N ALA A 46 23.16 14.64 -18.40
CA ALA A 46 24.26 13.67 -18.44
C ALA A 46 23.79 12.31 -18.96
N VAL A 47 22.64 11.81 -18.46
CA VAL A 47 22.05 10.54 -18.91
C VAL A 47 21.68 10.61 -20.39
N ASP A 48 21.03 11.70 -20.82
CA ASP A 48 20.67 11.88 -22.25
C ASP A 48 21.91 11.87 -23.17
N CYS A 49 22.98 12.56 -22.74
CA CYS A 49 24.25 12.55 -23.50
C CYS A 49 24.86 11.15 -23.62
N LEU A 50 24.82 10.36 -22.53
CA LEU A 50 25.33 8.98 -22.54
C LEU A 50 24.44 8.04 -23.36
N CYS A 51 23.16 8.32 -23.47
CA CYS A 51 22.20 7.52 -24.22
C CYS A 51 22.13 7.85 -25.70
N ILE A 52 22.73 8.97 -26.16
CA ILE A 52 22.77 9.30 -27.59
C ILE A 52 23.68 8.33 -28.30
N HIS A 53 23.12 7.53 -29.19
CA HIS A 53 23.86 6.61 -30.05
C HIS A 53 23.49 6.86 -31.50
N ASN A 54 24.50 6.96 -32.39
CA ASN A 54 24.26 7.22 -33.81
C ASN A 54 23.34 8.43 -34.10
N LYS A 55 23.42 9.48 -33.29
CA LYS A 55 22.56 10.69 -33.36
C LYS A 55 21.08 10.42 -33.02
N ILE A 56 20.75 9.23 -32.53
CA ILE A 56 19.40 8.87 -32.07
C ILE A 56 19.32 9.15 -30.57
N LYS A 57 18.33 9.95 -30.18
CA LYS A 57 18.00 10.21 -28.77
C LYS A 57 17.04 9.19 -28.25
N PRO A 58 17.15 8.76 -26.97
CA PRO A 58 16.20 7.84 -26.37
C PRO A 58 14.78 8.45 -26.33
N LYS A 59 13.78 7.59 -26.46
CA LYS A 59 12.38 7.96 -26.19
C LYS A 59 12.19 8.09 -24.69
N ILE A 60 11.48 9.13 -24.25
CA ILE A 60 11.16 9.34 -22.84
C ILE A 60 9.65 9.16 -22.66
N ILE A 61 9.26 8.34 -21.68
CA ILE A 61 7.90 8.18 -21.21
C ILE A 61 7.89 8.61 -19.76
N ALA A 62 7.15 9.66 -19.44
CA ALA A 62 7.03 10.16 -18.08
C ALA A 62 5.60 9.96 -17.56
N SER A 63 5.45 9.41 -16.35
CA SER A 63 4.18 9.33 -15.65
C SER A 63 4.07 10.42 -14.58
N THR A 64 2.85 10.90 -14.34
CA THR A 64 2.61 11.96 -13.35
C THR A 64 1.14 12.01 -12.95
N ALA A 65 0.86 12.40 -11.72
CA ALA A 65 -0.52 12.55 -11.24
C ALA A 65 -1.22 13.76 -11.89
N THR A 66 -0.60 14.94 -11.82
CA THR A 66 -1.17 16.18 -12.41
C THR A 66 -0.06 17.14 -12.82
N VAL A 67 -0.11 17.66 -14.04
CA VAL A 67 0.83 18.68 -14.51
C VAL A 67 0.08 19.83 -15.16
N LYS A 68 0.18 21.02 -14.59
CA LYS A 68 -0.41 22.23 -15.15
C LYS A 68 0.33 22.80 -16.36
N ASN A 69 1.60 22.47 -16.55
CA ASN A 69 2.46 23.07 -17.57
C ASN A 69 3.48 22.06 -18.11
N SER A 70 2.95 20.90 -18.52
CA SER A 70 3.77 19.74 -18.93
C SER A 70 4.73 20.05 -20.06
N ASP A 71 4.31 20.78 -21.07
CA ASP A 71 5.14 21.06 -22.25
C ASP A 71 6.40 21.85 -21.90
N ASN A 72 6.28 22.87 -21.04
CA ASN A 72 7.42 23.64 -20.57
C ASN A 72 8.32 22.82 -19.66
N GLN A 73 7.76 22.03 -18.73
CA GLN A 73 8.53 21.16 -17.87
C GLN A 73 9.34 20.13 -18.68
N ILE A 74 8.72 19.50 -19.66
CA ILE A 74 9.36 18.52 -20.54
C ILE A 74 10.47 19.18 -21.38
N LYS A 75 10.19 20.38 -21.90
CA LYS A 75 11.18 21.14 -22.68
C LYS A 75 12.41 21.50 -21.86
N TRP A 76 12.22 21.96 -20.62
CA TRP A 76 13.33 22.39 -19.78
C TRP A 76 14.09 21.23 -19.15
N LEU A 77 13.38 20.17 -18.76
CA LEU A 77 14.00 19.02 -18.09
C LEU A 77 14.71 18.10 -19.08
N PHE A 78 14.07 17.77 -20.18
CA PHE A 78 14.56 16.76 -21.14
C PHE A 78 15.06 17.35 -22.47
N ALA A 79 15.05 18.66 -22.64
CA ALA A 79 15.39 19.31 -23.90
C ALA A 79 14.66 18.70 -25.12
N ARG A 80 13.36 18.42 -24.97
CA ARG A 80 12.49 17.91 -26.02
C ARG A 80 11.46 18.98 -26.42
N ASN A 81 11.39 19.27 -27.72
CA ASN A 81 10.48 20.29 -28.26
C ASN A 81 9.10 19.74 -28.61
N LYS A 82 8.94 18.43 -28.62
CA LYS A 82 7.66 17.77 -28.93
C LYS A 82 7.31 16.81 -27.82
N SER A 83 6.14 17.00 -27.23
CA SER A 83 5.54 16.10 -26.25
C SER A 83 4.12 15.75 -26.67
N LYS A 84 3.62 14.65 -26.15
CA LYS A 84 2.20 14.26 -26.27
C LYS A 84 1.74 13.73 -24.93
N ILE A 85 0.60 14.22 -24.49
CA ILE A 85 -0.09 13.72 -23.29
C ILE A 85 -0.86 12.47 -23.69
N PHE A 86 -0.76 11.45 -22.86
CA PHE A 86 -1.47 10.19 -23.00
C PHE A 86 -2.13 9.83 -21.66
N PRO A 87 -3.36 9.33 -21.65
CA PRO A 87 -4.28 9.21 -22.77
C PRO A 87 -4.76 10.58 -23.28
N PRO A 88 -5.09 10.70 -24.57
CA PRO A 88 -5.72 11.92 -25.08
C PRO A 88 -7.09 12.12 -24.44
N GLN A 89 -7.50 13.37 -24.25
CA GLN A 89 -8.81 13.70 -23.71
C GLN A 89 -9.91 13.25 -24.69
N ALA A 90 -11.02 12.73 -24.14
CA ALA A 90 -12.23 12.47 -24.89
C ALA A 90 -13.13 13.70 -24.91
N PHE A 91 -14.31 13.59 -25.54
CA PHE A 91 -15.28 14.68 -25.61
C PHE A 91 -15.95 14.97 -24.26
N ASP A 92 -16.12 13.91 -23.45
CA ASP A 92 -16.76 14.01 -22.14
C ASP A 92 -15.73 14.08 -21.02
N PHE A 93 -16.06 14.85 -19.97
CA PHE A 93 -15.20 15.00 -18.81
C PHE A 93 -15.05 13.68 -18.05
N GLY A 94 -13.80 13.33 -17.76
CA GLY A 94 -13.48 12.08 -17.03
C GLY A 94 -13.41 10.84 -17.92
N GLU A 95 -13.71 10.94 -19.22
CA GLU A 95 -13.55 9.85 -20.17
C GLU A 95 -12.25 9.98 -20.97
N THR A 96 -11.74 8.85 -21.41
CA THR A 96 -10.60 8.74 -22.33
C THR A 96 -10.91 7.70 -23.40
N TYR A 97 -10.06 7.57 -24.41
CA TYR A 97 -10.22 6.49 -25.39
C TYR A 97 -10.24 5.08 -24.75
N PHE A 98 -9.58 4.93 -23.60
CA PHE A 98 -9.41 3.64 -22.92
C PHE A 98 -10.31 3.44 -21.70
N SER A 99 -10.97 4.50 -21.23
CA SER A 99 -11.80 4.46 -20.03
C SER A 99 -13.10 5.22 -20.22
N LYS A 100 -14.18 4.61 -19.76
CA LYS A 100 -15.51 5.19 -19.76
C LYS A 100 -16.06 5.21 -18.34
N VAL A 101 -16.68 6.32 -17.97
CA VAL A 101 -17.42 6.43 -16.70
C VAL A 101 -18.71 5.62 -16.81
N ILE A 102 -18.98 4.77 -15.84
CA ILE A 102 -20.21 3.99 -15.73
C ILE A 102 -20.96 4.46 -14.49
N PRO A 103 -21.89 5.44 -14.61
CA PRO A 103 -22.56 6.05 -13.46
C PRO A 103 -23.40 5.08 -12.64
N GLU A 104 -23.94 4.02 -13.30
CA GLU A 104 -24.81 3.04 -12.64
C GLU A 104 -24.05 2.04 -11.75
N LYS A 105 -22.74 1.95 -11.89
CA LYS A 105 -21.94 1.09 -11.04
C LYS A 105 -21.45 1.82 -9.81
N ALA A 106 -21.71 1.24 -8.63
CA ALA A 106 -21.14 1.74 -7.38
C ALA A 106 -19.61 1.72 -7.46
N GLY A 107 -19.00 2.89 -7.31
CA GLY A 107 -17.55 3.05 -7.25
C GLY A 107 -17.06 3.16 -5.81
N LYS A 108 -16.07 4.03 -5.58
CA LYS A 108 -15.62 4.36 -4.22
C LYS A 108 -16.69 5.14 -3.47
N ILE A 109 -16.95 4.73 -2.23
CA ILE A 109 -17.80 5.48 -1.30
C ILE A 109 -16.89 6.31 -0.40
N HIS A 110 -17.09 7.63 -0.40
CA HIS A 110 -16.40 8.56 0.48
C HIS A 110 -17.34 8.95 1.62
N LEU A 111 -16.99 8.57 2.86
CA LEU A 111 -17.76 8.91 4.06
C LEU A 111 -16.97 9.90 4.89
N GLY A 112 -17.48 11.12 5.02
CA GLY A 112 -16.95 12.13 5.95
C GLY A 112 -17.56 11.94 7.33
N VAL A 113 -16.73 11.82 8.36
CA VAL A 113 -17.18 11.77 9.76
C VAL A 113 -16.61 12.96 10.51
N CYS A 114 -17.50 13.79 11.03
CA CYS A 114 -17.14 14.93 11.89
C CYS A 114 -17.82 14.75 13.26
N ALA A 115 -17.01 14.71 14.31
CA ALA A 115 -17.53 14.63 15.66
C ALA A 115 -17.14 15.89 16.45
N THR A 116 -18.15 16.65 16.85
CA THR A 116 -17.96 17.93 17.56
C THR A 116 -17.86 17.77 19.09
N SER A 117 -18.32 16.63 19.62
CA SER A 117 -18.45 16.39 21.08
C SER A 117 -17.38 15.49 21.69
N VAL A 118 -16.52 14.87 20.88
CA VAL A 118 -15.46 13.96 21.32
C VAL A 118 -14.16 14.23 20.57
N GLY A 119 -13.02 13.90 21.17
CA GLY A 119 -11.72 14.07 20.53
C GLY A 119 -11.53 13.15 19.33
N GLY A 120 -10.75 13.59 18.34
CA GLY A 120 -10.47 12.85 17.09
C GLY A 120 -9.98 11.43 17.35
N TYR A 121 -9.09 11.22 18.32
CA TYR A 121 -8.62 9.90 18.74
C TYR A 121 -9.76 8.92 19.08
N THR A 122 -10.77 9.40 19.83
CA THR A 122 -11.92 8.55 20.20
C THR A 122 -12.81 8.25 19.00
N VAL A 123 -12.91 9.21 18.05
CA VAL A 123 -13.66 9.01 16.81
C VAL A 123 -12.97 7.94 15.95
N ASP A 124 -11.67 8.07 15.76
CA ASP A 124 -10.87 7.11 14.98
C ASP A 124 -11.00 5.69 15.57
N ALA A 125 -10.85 5.56 16.90
CA ALA A 125 -10.99 4.27 17.57
C ALA A 125 -12.38 3.64 17.37
N ARG A 126 -13.44 4.45 17.45
CA ARG A 126 -14.82 3.96 17.23
C ARG A 126 -15.07 3.57 15.79
N ILE A 127 -14.57 4.36 14.82
CA ILE A 127 -14.70 4.04 13.39
C ILE A 127 -13.98 2.73 13.09
N ALA A 128 -12.72 2.61 13.52
CA ALA A 128 -11.94 1.39 13.34
C ALA A 128 -12.65 0.17 13.95
N ALA A 129 -13.15 0.31 15.18
CA ALA A 129 -13.87 -0.75 15.87
C ALA A 129 -15.15 -1.19 15.14
N VAL A 130 -15.93 -0.23 14.60
CA VAL A 130 -17.14 -0.53 13.83
C VAL A 130 -16.80 -1.30 12.56
N ILE A 131 -15.81 -0.84 11.81
CA ILE A 131 -15.42 -1.47 10.54
C ILE A 131 -14.91 -2.89 10.79
N LEU A 132 -13.92 -3.03 11.68
CA LEU A 132 -13.30 -4.32 11.97
C LEU A 132 -14.31 -5.32 12.57
N ARG A 133 -15.14 -4.89 13.53
CA ARG A 133 -16.16 -5.77 14.11
C ARG A 133 -17.20 -6.19 13.08
N LYS A 134 -17.64 -5.25 12.21
CA LYS A 134 -18.62 -5.57 11.19
C LYS A 134 -18.13 -6.61 10.19
N VAL A 135 -16.90 -6.50 9.75
CA VAL A 135 -16.31 -7.50 8.84
C VAL A 135 -16.22 -8.87 9.53
N ARG A 136 -15.75 -8.93 10.77
CA ARG A 136 -15.72 -10.18 11.54
C ARG A 136 -17.11 -10.79 11.72
N TYR A 137 -18.12 -9.98 12.05
CA TYR A 137 -19.50 -10.43 12.15
C TYR A 137 -20.03 -11.01 10.83
N LEU A 138 -19.70 -10.41 9.71
CA LEU A 138 -20.09 -10.92 8.39
C LEU A 138 -19.40 -12.25 8.06
N ILE A 139 -18.13 -12.41 8.44
CA ILE A 139 -17.40 -13.66 8.29
C ILE A 139 -17.99 -14.77 9.16
N GLU A 140 -18.29 -14.47 10.43
CA GLU A 140 -18.91 -15.39 11.38
C GLU A 140 -20.31 -15.85 10.94
N ASN A 141 -21.04 -14.98 10.25
CA ASN A 141 -22.43 -15.21 9.80
C ASN A 141 -22.55 -15.24 8.25
N LYS A 142 -21.51 -15.59 7.55
CA LYS A 142 -21.45 -15.53 6.08
C LYS A 142 -22.60 -16.28 5.39
N ASP A 143 -22.95 -17.45 5.90
CA ASP A 143 -24.01 -18.28 5.35
C ASP A 143 -25.39 -17.62 5.47
N LYS A 144 -25.65 -16.93 6.59
CA LYS A 144 -26.89 -16.17 6.83
C LYS A 144 -27.07 -15.03 5.84
N PHE A 145 -25.99 -14.41 5.40
CA PHE A 145 -25.99 -13.27 4.49
C PHE A 145 -25.68 -13.63 3.04
N GLY A 146 -25.42 -14.89 2.75
CA GLY A 146 -25.08 -15.35 1.40
C GLY A 146 -23.71 -14.90 0.88
N PHE A 147 -22.78 -14.58 1.81
CA PHE A 147 -21.41 -14.21 1.44
C PHE A 147 -20.47 -15.41 1.40
N THR A 148 -19.48 -15.33 0.55
CA THR A 148 -18.35 -16.27 0.56
C THR A 148 -17.16 -15.65 1.30
N THR A 149 -16.32 -16.49 1.91
CA THR A 149 -15.09 -16.02 2.57
C THR A 149 -14.20 -15.24 1.58
N LYS A 150 -14.06 -15.75 0.36
CA LYS A 150 -13.32 -15.09 -0.72
C LYS A 150 -13.90 -13.72 -1.11
N GLY A 151 -15.21 -13.55 -1.02
CA GLY A 151 -15.88 -12.26 -1.30
C GLY A 151 -15.68 -11.23 -0.18
N LEU A 152 -15.45 -11.68 1.06
CA LEU A 152 -15.19 -10.81 2.21
C LEU A 152 -13.71 -10.50 2.42
N ASP A 153 -12.81 -11.30 1.88
CA ASP A 153 -11.37 -11.17 2.02
C ASP A 153 -10.83 -9.76 1.67
N PRO A 154 -11.23 -9.10 0.57
CA PRO A 154 -10.78 -7.76 0.23
C PRO A 154 -11.18 -6.67 1.24
N TYR A 155 -12.12 -6.95 2.15
CA TYR A 155 -12.61 -6.02 3.16
C TYR A 155 -12.06 -6.31 4.56
N TYR A 156 -11.21 -7.32 4.72
CA TYR A 156 -10.73 -7.76 6.03
C TYR A 156 -9.76 -6.77 6.64
N THR A 157 -8.76 -6.35 5.90
CA THR A 157 -7.72 -5.47 6.41
C THR A 157 -8.14 -4.00 6.34
N LEU A 158 -8.13 -3.32 7.47
CA LEU A 158 -8.36 -1.87 7.55
C LEU A 158 -7.04 -1.13 7.34
N VAL A 159 -6.95 -0.32 6.27
CA VAL A 159 -5.80 0.55 6.02
C VAL A 159 -6.11 1.94 6.57
N SER A 160 -5.32 2.39 7.55
CA SER A 160 -5.48 3.69 8.20
C SER A 160 -4.32 4.62 7.86
N TYR A 161 -4.62 5.78 7.26
CA TYR A 161 -3.62 6.79 6.90
C TYR A 161 -3.60 7.91 7.93
N TYR A 162 -2.38 8.23 8.40
CA TYR A 162 -2.12 9.30 9.36
C TYR A 162 -1.18 10.35 8.76
N ASN A 163 -1.39 11.60 9.15
CA ASN A 163 -0.61 12.72 8.61
C ASN A 163 0.83 12.77 9.13
N THR A 164 1.10 12.17 10.29
CA THR A 164 2.43 12.21 10.92
C THR A 164 2.78 10.87 11.57
N ILE A 165 4.08 10.58 11.65
CA ILE A 165 4.60 9.40 12.37
C ILE A 165 4.22 9.43 13.86
N LYS A 166 4.14 10.64 14.49
CA LYS A 166 3.69 10.79 15.87
C LYS A 166 2.26 10.27 16.06
N ASN A 167 1.38 10.53 15.11
CA ASN A 167 0.00 10.06 15.15
C ASN A 167 -0.08 8.54 15.04
N ILE A 168 0.82 7.90 14.30
CA ILE A 168 0.91 6.43 14.21
C ILE A 168 1.28 5.83 15.57
N GLY A 169 2.22 6.39 16.31
CA GLY A 169 2.55 5.91 17.66
C GLY A 169 1.33 5.94 18.60
N ALA A 170 0.51 6.98 18.52
CA ALA A 170 -0.74 7.06 19.28
C ALA A 170 -1.78 6.05 18.75
N ALA A 171 -1.87 5.90 17.42
CA ALA A 171 -2.76 4.92 16.79
C ALA A 171 -2.37 3.49 17.14
N TRP A 172 -1.09 3.17 17.20
CA TRP A 172 -0.61 1.84 17.60
C TRP A 172 -1.21 1.42 18.94
N ASN A 173 -1.08 2.28 19.97
CA ASN A 173 -1.68 2.02 21.29
C ASN A 173 -3.20 1.99 21.24
N MET A 174 -3.82 2.78 20.38
CA MET A 174 -5.29 2.77 20.18
C MET A 174 -5.77 1.42 19.66
N TYR A 175 -5.07 0.81 18.73
CA TYR A 175 -5.40 -0.51 18.20
C TYR A 175 -5.10 -1.64 19.17
N ASP A 176 -4.22 -1.45 20.17
CA ASP A 176 -3.99 -2.44 21.23
C ASP A 176 -5.06 -2.44 22.30
N ASP A 177 -5.60 -1.26 22.64
CA ASP A 177 -6.47 -1.08 23.80
C ASP A 177 -7.87 -0.61 23.44
N SER A 178 -7.99 0.58 22.86
CA SER A 178 -9.29 1.24 22.68
C SER A 178 -10.16 0.56 21.64
N VAL A 179 -9.58 0.14 20.50
CA VAL A 179 -10.33 -0.50 19.41
C VAL A 179 -10.92 -1.83 19.83
N PRO A 180 -10.19 -2.78 20.45
CA PRO A 180 -10.77 -4.04 20.94
C PRO A 180 -11.86 -3.83 21.98
N ASN A 181 -11.70 -2.86 22.90
CA ASN A 181 -12.70 -2.50 23.89
C ASN A 181 -14.00 -2.01 23.26
N PHE A 182 -13.91 -1.13 22.24
CA PHE A 182 -15.09 -0.68 21.50
C PHE A 182 -15.70 -1.80 20.66
N MET A 183 -14.91 -2.69 20.04
CA MET A 183 -15.42 -3.86 19.33
C MET A 183 -16.24 -4.76 20.27
N GLY A 184 -15.74 -5.04 21.47
CA GLY A 184 -16.47 -5.80 22.50
C GLY A 184 -17.78 -5.12 22.92
N THR A 185 -17.80 -3.79 23.02
CA THR A 185 -19.01 -3.02 23.32
C THR A 185 -20.03 -3.11 22.19
N ILE A 186 -19.59 -2.98 20.94
CA ILE A 186 -20.43 -3.10 19.73
C ILE A 186 -21.07 -4.50 19.69
N ARG A 187 -20.26 -5.54 19.87
CA ARG A 187 -20.72 -6.92 19.90
C ARG A 187 -21.84 -7.13 20.94
N LYS A 188 -21.61 -6.72 22.18
CA LYS A 188 -22.58 -6.85 23.25
C LYS A 188 -23.89 -6.11 23.01
N LYS A 189 -23.82 -4.96 22.29
CA LYS A 189 -24.97 -4.08 22.09
C LYS A 189 -25.81 -4.45 20.87
N PHE A 190 -25.19 -4.94 19.82
CA PHE A 190 -25.82 -5.07 18.51
C PHE A 190 -25.87 -6.48 17.95
N GLU A 191 -25.21 -7.46 18.58
CA GLU A 191 -25.16 -8.82 18.09
C GLU A 191 -25.87 -9.78 19.04
N GLU A 192 -26.92 -10.45 18.56
CA GLU A 192 -27.59 -11.50 19.26
C GLU A 192 -26.70 -12.73 19.40
N ASN A 193 -26.72 -13.38 20.54
CA ASN A 193 -25.93 -14.58 20.86
C ASN A 193 -24.39 -14.38 20.79
N SER A 194 -23.92 -13.16 21.10
CA SER A 194 -22.48 -12.90 21.14
C SER A 194 -21.78 -13.76 22.22
N SER A 195 -20.64 -14.37 21.84
CA SER A 195 -19.78 -15.07 22.80
C SER A 195 -19.34 -14.10 23.90
N LYS A 196 -19.13 -14.61 25.13
CA LYS A 196 -18.59 -13.82 26.25
C LYS A 196 -17.06 -13.66 26.16
N GLU A 197 -16.44 -14.26 25.17
CA GLU A 197 -14.99 -14.20 24.98
C GLU A 197 -14.53 -12.79 24.64
N PRO A 198 -13.38 -12.35 25.12
CA PRO A 198 -12.80 -11.07 24.75
C PRO A 198 -12.52 -11.03 23.26
N GLU A 199 -12.48 -9.82 22.67
CA GLU A 199 -12.03 -9.67 21.30
C GLU A 199 -10.56 -10.12 21.20
N PRO A 200 -10.19 -10.85 20.14
CA PRO A 200 -8.81 -11.26 19.95
C PRO A 200 -7.90 -10.04 19.72
N ILE A 201 -6.64 -10.21 20.06
CA ILE A 201 -5.59 -9.23 19.73
C ILE A 201 -5.59 -9.00 18.23
N LEU A 202 -5.49 -7.72 17.82
CA LEU A 202 -5.45 -7.34 16.42
C LEU A 202 -4.04 -7.54 15.85
N GLU A 203 -3.95 -8.27 14.76
CA GLU A 203 -2.71 -8.34 13.97
C GLU A 203 -2.58 -7.05 13.18
N LYS A 204 -1.50 -6.30 13.40
CA LYS A 204 -1.29 -5.00 12.77
C LYS A 204 0.15 -4.79 12.37
N GLU A 205 0.34 -4.03 11.31
CA GLU A 205 1.65 -3.65 10.79
C GLU A 205 1.70 -2.15 10.50
N GLU A 206 2.91 -1.62 10.40
CA GLU A 206 3.17 -0.24 10.05
C GLU A 206 3.82 -0.16 8.67
N LEU A 207 3.39 0.81 7.85
CA LEU A 207 4.04 1.13 6.57
C LEU A 207 4.27 2.64 6.49
N THR A 208 5.47 3.07 6.89
CA THR A 208 5.86 4.47 6.96
C THR A 208 7.30 4.68 6.51
N GLY A 209 7.69 5.93 6.25
CA GLY A 209 9.06 6.26 5.84
C GLY A 209 10.15 5.96 6.87
N ARG A 210 9.81 5.56 8.11
CA ARG A 210 10.80 5.14 9.12
C ARG A 210 11.14 3.64 9.06
N ILE A 211 10.34 2.86 8.32
CA ILE A 211 10.61 1.43 8.16
C ILE A 211 11.78 1.23 7.22
N ASP A 212 12.68 0.33 7.58
CA ASP A 212 13.75 -0.11 6.69
C ASP A 212 13.15 -0.65 5.39
N ALA A 213 13.64 -0.16 4.26
CA ALA A 213 13.21 -0.59 2.92
C ALA A 213 13.26 -2.11 2.74
N GLY A 214 14.21 -2.80 3.42
CA GLY A 214 14.32 -4.26 3.42
C GLY A 214 13.13 -4.98 4.07
N LYS A 215 12.35 -4.31 4.93
CA LYS A 215 11.18 -4.88 5.61
C LYS A 215 9.87 -4.69 4.83
N ILE A 216 9.84 -3.75 3.89
CA ILE A 216 8.63 -3.46 3.10
C ILE A 216 8.08 -4.72 2.39
N PRO A 217 8.90 -5.55 1.72
CA PRO A 217 8.39 -6.76 1.09
C PRO A 217 7.71 -7.73 2.07
N ALA A 218 8.20 -7.83 3.32
CA ALA A 218 7.60 -8.68 4.34
C ALA A 218 6.21 -8.17 4.75
N VAL A 219 6.05 -6.85 4.95
CA VAL A 219 4.75 -6.23 5.25
C VAL A 219 3.76 -6.43 4.10
N LEU A 220 4.22 -6.25 2.85
CA LEU A 220 3.38 -6.48 1.68
C LEU A 220 2.95 -7.96 1.57
N SER A 221 3.85 -8.89 1.83
CA SER A 221 3.53 -10.33 1.84
C SER A 221 2.52 -10.69 2.96
N ALA A 222 2.57 -10.01 4.10
CA ALA A 222 1.60 -10.19 5.17
C ALA A 222 0.18 -9.74 4.77
N LEU A 223 0.06 -8.71 3.92
CA LEU A 223 -1.22 -8.27 3.36
C LEU A 223 -1.84 -9.27 2.37
N GLU A 224 -1.02 -10.14 1.77
CA GLU A 224 -1.46 -11.14 0.80
C GLU A 224 -1.97 -12.43 1.47
N VAL A 225 -1.91 -12.53 2.80
CA VAL A 225 -2.39 -13.71 3.54
C VAL A 225 -3.91 -13.71 3.56
N PRO A 226 -4.58 -14.68 2.89
CA PRO A 226 -6.03 -14.71 2.81
C PRO A 226 -6.67 -15.19 4.12
N ILE A 227 -7.90 -14.73 4.40
CA ILE A 227 -8.64 -15.04 5.64
C ILE A 227 -9.13 -16.49 5.73
N ASP A 228 -9.17 -17.23 4.63
CA ASP A 228 -9.56 -18.63 4.60
C ASP A 228 -8.41 -19.59 4.88
N LYS A 229 -7.18 -19.08 4.95
CA LYS A 229 -6.01 -19.89 5.27
C LYS A 229 -6.03 -20.31 6.74
N GLU A 230 -5.95 -21.61 6.98
CA GLU A 230 -5.78 -22.12 8.34
C GLU A 230 -4.43 -21.70 8.93
N PHE A 231 -4.45 -20.98 10.04
CA PHE A 231 -3.25 -20.50 10.72
C PHE A 231 -3.10 -21.10 12.12
N CYS A 232 -1.88 -21.01 12.64
CA CYS A 232 -1.51 -21.48 13.96
C CYS A 232 -2.23 -20.66 15.05
N LYS A 233 -2.87 -21.35 15.99
CA LYS A 233 -3.49 -20.76 17.19
C LYS A 233 -2.68 -21.06 18.47
N CYS A 234 -1.47 -21.57 18.34
CA CYS A 234 -0.59 -21.80 19.47
C CYS A 234 -0.18 -20.48 20.12
N ASP A 235 0.28 -20.56 21.38
CA ASP A 235 0.73 -19.42 22.17
C ASP A 235 1.82 -18.61 21.40
N ASP A 236 1.71 -17.29 21.50
CA ASP A 236 2.61 -16.37 20.81
C ASP A 236 4.08 -16.60 21.22
N SER A 237 4.35 -17.01 22.44
CA SER A 237 5.70 -17.40 22.92
C SER A 237 6.34 -18.58 22.14
N ILE A 238 5.51 -19.44 21.56
CA ILE A 238 5.93 -20.55 20.71
C ILE A 238 6.13 -20.06 19.28
N ARG A 239 5.30 -19.11 18.83
CA ARG A 239 5.28 -18.58 17.47
C ARG A 239 6.46 -17.65 17.20
N GLU A 240 6.79 -16.75 18.12
CA GLU A 240 7.89 -15.78 18.00
C GLU A 240 9.28 -16.43 17.98
N LYS A 241 9.40 -17.65 18.52
CA LYS A 241 10.66 -18.41 18.52
C LYS A 241 10.90 -19.22 17.24
N GLN A 242 9.93 -19.21 16.33
CA GLN A 242 10.02 -20.01 15.10
C GLN A 242 10.09 -19.08 13.89
N ASP A 243 11.29 -18.88 13.34
CA ASP A 243 11.54 -18.26 12.03
C ASP A 243 11.03 -19.14 10.86
N LYS A 244 9.90 -19.84 11.04
CA LYS A 244 9.38 -20.80 10.07
C LYS A 244 7.96 -20.40 9.65
N GLU A 245 7.68 -20.55 8.37
CA GLU A 245 6.34 -20.30 7.81
C GLU A 245 5.29 -21.31 8.31
N ILE A 246 5.72 -22.46 8.85
CA ILE A 246 4.85 -23.53 9.36
C ILE A 246 5.21 -23.81 10.81
N CYS A 247 4.22 -23.77 11.69
CA CYS A 247 4.37 -24.11 13.09
C CYS A 247 4.75 -25.59 13.28
N ASP A 248 5.83 -25.84 14.02
CA ASP A 248 6.31 -27.21 14.27
C ASP A 248 5.34 -28.03 15.13
N VAL A 249 4.50 -27.38 15.94
CA VAL A 249 3.55 -28.03 16.84
C VAL A 249 2.26 -28.43 16.11
N CYS A 250 1.57 -27.48 15.49
CA CYS A 250 0.26 -27.74 14.87
C CYS A 250 0.30 -27.92 13.36
N LYS A 251 1.49 -27.77 12.72
CA LYS A 251 1.73 -27.89 11.29
C LYS A 251 0.89 -26.92 10.41
N LYS A 252 0.36 -25.84 11.02
CA LYS A 252 -0.38 -24.78 10.32
C LYS A 252 0.52 -23.58 10.05
N SER A 253 0.12 -22.72 9.13
CA SER A 253 0.83 -21.48 8.83
C SER A 253 1.00 -20.61 10.09
N THR A 254 2.17 -20.04 10.28
CA THR A 254 2.44 -19.06 11.34
C THR A 254 1.94 -17.67 10.96
N SER A 255 1.80 -17.40 9.67
CA SER A 255 1.29 -16.12 9.16
C SER A 255 -0.21 -16.02 9.33
N ARG A 256 -0.67 -14.92 9.95
CA ARG A 256 -2.08 -14.56 10.09
C ARG A 256 -2.44 -13.43 9.13
N PRO A 257 -3.69 -13.33 8.67
CA PRO A 257 -4.13 -12.16 7.94
C PRO A 257 -4.07 -10.92 8.83
N LEU A 258 -3.66 -9.78 8.28
CA LEU A 258 -3.58 -8.52 9.00
C LEU A 258 -4.97 -7.91 9.20
N ASP A 259 -5.30 -7.54 10.44
CA ASP A 259 -6.51 -6.78 10.76
C ASP A 259 -6.35 -5.30 10.39
N ALA A 260 -5.16 -4.73 10.61
CA ALA A 260 -4.92 -3.32 10.33
C ALA A 260 -3.52 -3.03 9.78
N LEU A 261 -3.45 -2.07 8.86
CA LEU A 261 -2.21 -1.49 8.36
C LEU A 261 -2.21 0.01 8.66
N LEU A 262 -1.20 0.48 9.40
CA LEU A 262 -1.06 1.89 9.77
C LEU A 262 -0.04 2.57 8.87
N CYS A 263 -0.46 3.56 8.09
CA CYS A 263 0.35 4.22 7.07
C CYS A 263 0.53 5.72 7.31
N THR A 264 1.63 6.28 6.79
CA THR A 264 1.71 7.72 6.50
C THR A 264 1.83 7.94 4.99
N ASN A 265 1.52 9.15 4.54
CA ASN A 265 1.97 9.58 3.21
C ASN A 265 3.50 9.55 3.22
N MET A 266 4.08 8.76 2.34
CA MET A 266 5.53 8.69 2.12
C MET A 266 5.99 9.88 1.32
#